data_4753f512e49ff7c7b4fdb1d29a320b38
#
_entry.id   4753f512e49ff7c7b4fdb1d29a320b38
#
_cell.length_a   1.000
_cell.length_b   1.000
_cell.length_c   1.000
_cell.angle_alpha   90.00
_cell.angle_beta   90.00
_cell.angle_gamma   90.00
#
_symmetry.space_group_name_H-M   'P 1'
#
loop_
_entity.id
_entity.type
_entity.pdbx_description
1 polymer ?
#
loop_
_entity_poly.entity_id
_entity_poly.type
_entity_poly.pdbx_seq_one_letter_code
_entity_poly.pdbx_strand_id
1 'polypeptide(L)'
;MPRQIHILSVILLVMTFTLHLSSLEAGEMEDALKKLQTGEQKIDFYGIAIDQHGKPVEGAKATFHASAYGILRPKYTRLAAVSGADGRFEIHGGKGARLYLEDIECHGYDFPREGNTRGFTYDLAYVERHRPDKENPVVFHLRKKHTEAVVLLNSRASILLSAPKNISWFGWDVASCREWTAPAAPEPGYFRDYEVTGEHDAEKKEWTLTIKMNGEQAGVLMSDKLLYEAPAVGYAKEVTLTFKYSDKPPLKHLYLRLRDCGMYARFDVEHGHVSENGVFFSCKVLVNPYGSRSLEDLVYVGSDESGELILKCFKEARKAMKEQRFAPRPPFEEWVKDGKMKY
;
A
#
# COMPACT_ATOMS: atom_id res chain seq x y z
N MET A 1 2.68 -50.43 -6.72
CA MET A 1 3.58 -50.40 -5.53
C MET A 1 3.68 -49.08 -4.75
N PRO A 2 2.93 -47.99 -4.99
CA PRO A 2 3.09 -46.76 -4.19
C PRO A 2 2.29 -46.71 -2.86
N ARG A 3 1.29 -47.60 -2.66
CA ARG A 3 0.45 -47.54 -1.44
C ARG A 3 1.12 -48.06 -0.15
N GLN A 4 2.12 -48.92 -0.25
CA GLN A 4 2.81 -49.45 0.94
C GLN A 4 3.79 -48.47 1.60
N ILE A 5 4.34 -47.52 0.83
CA ILE A 5 5.28 -46.54 1.37
C ILE A 5 4.59 -45.50 2.27
N HIS A 6 3.36 -45.12 1.95
CA HIS A 6 2.58 -44.20 2.79
C HIS A 6 2.14 -44.79 4.13
N ILE A 7 1.83 -46.10 4.17
CA ILE A 7 1.44 -46.76 5.42
C ILE A 7 2.63 -46.86 6.38
N LEU A 8 3.82 -47.20 5.86
CA LEU A 8 5.01 -47.26 6.71
C LEU A 8 5.40 -45.87 7.27
N SER A 9 5.26 -44.81 6.46
CA SER A 9 5.54 -43.42 6.93
C SER A 9 4.55 -42.99 8.01
N VAL A 10 3.28 -43.33 7.90
CA VAL A 10 2.27 -42.99 8.92
C VAL A 10 2.51 -43.81 10.20
N ILE A 11 2.85 -45.08 10.10
CA ILE A 11 3.17 -45.92 11.25
C ILE A 11 4.43 -45.43 11.96
N LEU A 12 5.47 -45.02 11.21
CA LEU A 12 6.70 -44.47 11.78
C LEU A 12 6.42 -43.11 12.47
N LEU A 13 5.57 -42.28 11.89
CA LEU A 13 5.17 -40.98 12.49
C LEU A 13 4.35 -41.22 13.79
N VAL A 14 3.45 -42.18 13.81
CA VAL A 14 2.68 -42.55 14.99
C VAL A 14 3.56 -43.18 16.07
N MET A 15 4.53 -44.02 15.70
CA MET A 15 5.47 -44.61 16.67
C MET A 15 6.43 -43.57 17.25
N THR A 16 6.95 -42.61 16.45
CA THR A 16 7.77 -41.51 16.99
C THR A 16 6.96 -40.58 17.88
N PHE A 17 5.69 -40.35 17.57
CA PHE A 17 4.78 -39.56 18.39
C PHE A 17 4.46 -40.24 19.73
N THR A 18 4.22 -41.56 19.71
CA THR A 18 3.97 -42.35 20.94
C THR A 18 5.22 -42.47 21.82
N LEU A 19 6.41 -42.61 21.25
CA LEU A 19 7.67 -42.62 22.02
C LEU A 19 8.00 -41.28 22.67
N HIS A 20 7.65 -40.15 22.05
CA HIS A 20 7.79 -38.83 22.66
C HIS A 20 6.73 -38.57 23.76
N LEU A 21 5.53 -39.09 23.60
CA LEU A 21 4.46 -39.00 24.63
C LEU A 21 4.77 -39.76 25.90
N SER A 22 5.51 -40.86 25.83
CA SER A 22 5.85 -41.69 27.00
C SER A 22 6.97 -41.09 27.88
N SER A 23 7.62 -40.01 27.44
CA SER A 23 8.67 -39.30 28.20
C SER A 23 8.18 -38.01 28.85
N LEU A 24 6.93 -37.59 28.61
CA LEU A 24 6.34 -36.39 29.20
C LEU A 24 5.63 -36.75 30.52
N GLU A 25 5.86 -35.98 31.58
CA GLU A 25 5.03 -36.04 32.78
C GLU A 25 3.57 -35.72 32.43
N ALA A 26 2.59 -36.34 33.13
CA ALA A 26 1.17 -36.21 32.81
C ALA A 26 0.69 -34.75 32.71
N GLY A 27 1.25 -33.86 33.50
CA GLY A 27 0.97 -32.42 33.46
C GLY A 27 1.49 -31.71 32.19
N GLU A 28 2.64 -32.11 31.68
CA GLU A 28 3.20 -31.57 30.45
C GLU A 28 2.42 -32.01 29.22
N MET A 29 1.89 -33.25 29.26
CA MET A 29 1.05 -33.76 28.18
C MET A 29 -0.32 -33.06 28.13
N GLU A 30 -0.93 -32.79 29.30
CA GLU A 30 -2.18 -32.05 29.40
C GLU A 30 -1.99 -30.60 28.88
N ASP A 31 -0.89 -29.93 29.25
CA ASP A 31 -0.53 -28.60 28.75
C ASP A 31 -0.25 -28.58 27.22
N ALA A 32 0.41 -29.63 26.72
CA ALA A 32 0.68 -29.76 25.28
C ALA A 32 -0.63 -29.99 24.48
N LEU A 33 -1.53 -30.85 24.97
CA LEU A 33 -2.85 -31.06 24.39
C LEU A 33 -3.71 -29.81 24.44
N LYS A 34 -3.69 -29.05 25.54
CA LYS A 34 -4.39 -27.79 25.69
C LYS A 34 -3.86 -26.74 24.71
N LYS A 35 -2.54 -26.62 24.54
CA LYS A 35 -1.91 -25.74 23.54
C LYS A 35 -2.30 -26.11 22.11
N LEU A 36 -2.38 -27.41 21.78
CA LEU A 36 -2.84 -27.89 20.48
C LEU A 36 -4.31 -27.56 20.24
N GLN A 37 -5.18 -27.71 21.28
CA GLN A 37 -6.62 -27.45 21.16
C GLN A 37 -6.95 -25.96 21.11
N THR A 38 -6.22 -25.12 21.84
CA THR A 38 -6.46 -23.67 21.91
C THR A 38 -5.60 -22.88 20.96
N GLY A 39 -4.56 -23.49 20.37
CA GLY A 39 -3.54 -22.79 19.58
C GLY A 39 -2.75 -21.74 20.40
N GLU A 40 -2.90 -21.76 21.75
CA GLU A 40 -2.25 -20.79 22.61
C GLU A 40 -0.73 -21.02 22.68
N GLN A 41 0.01 -20.09 22.12
CA GLN A 41 1.47 -20.02 22.22
C GLN A 41 1.88 -18.79 23.02
N LYS A 42 3.04 -18.86 23.67
CA LYS A 42 3.66 -17.65 24.21
C LYS A 42 3.98 -16.68 23.07
N ILE A 43 3.57 -15.44 23.22
CA ILE A 43 3.84 -14.38 22.26
C ILE A 43 5.01 -13.57 22.79
N ASP A 44 6.13 -13.68 22.10
CA ASP A 44 7.22 -12.73 22.13
C ASP A 44 7.27 -12.06 20.75
N PHE A 45 7.42 -10.74 20.70
CA PHE A 45 7.43 -9.99 19.44
C PHE A 45 8.42 -8.86 19.50
N TYR A 46 9.19 -8.68 18.43
CA TYR A 46 10.17 -7.62 18.27
C TYR A 46 9.83 -6.79 17.05
N GLY A 47 9.65 -5.49 17.25
CA GLY A 47 9.36 -4.53 16.21
C GLY A 47 10.31 -3.35 16.21
N ILE A 48 10.40 -2.68 15.08
CA ILE A 48 11.09 -1.41 14.94
C ILE A 48 10.22 -0.45 14.13
N ALA A 49 10.02 0.76 14.64
CA ALA A 49 9.33 1.84 13.98
C ALA A 49 10.35 2.76 13.30
N ILE A 50 10.23 2.96 11.99
CA ILE A 50 11.08 3.86 11.20
C ILE A 50 10.22 4.80 10.38
N ASP A 51 10.76 5.98 10.06
CA ASP A 51 10.09 6.93 9.17
C ASP A 51 10.34 6.60 7.67
N GLN A 52 9.77 7.42 6.79
CA GLN A 52 9.93 7.30 5.33
C GLN A 52 11.38 7.49 4.84
N HIS A 53 12.28 7.97 5.70
CA HIS A 53 13.70 8.15 5.41
C HIS A 53 14.56 7.06 6.07
N GLY A 54 13.93 6.06 6.71
CA GLY A 54 14.60 4.99 7.43
C GLY A 54 15.14 5.39 8.81
N LYS A 55 14.76 6.58 9.32
CA LYS A 55 15.17 7.02 10.66
C LYS A 55 14.30 6.39 11.73
N PRO A 56 14.87 5.95 12.87
CA PRO A 56 14.12 5.47 14.00
C PRO A 56 13.08 6.48 14.48
N VAL A 57 11.91 5.99 14.88
CA VAL A 57 10.84 6.81 15.47
C VAL A 57 10.71 6.44 16.95
N GLU A 58 11.08 7.35 17.82
CA GLU A 58 10.95 7.23 19.27
C GLU A 58 9.51 7.53 19.71
N GLY A 59 9.04 6.87 20.77
CA GLY A 59 7.74 7.13 21.38
C GLY A 59 6.54 6.61 20.57
N ALA A 60 6.75 5.81 19.53
CA ALA A 60 5.68 5.19 18.78
C ALA A 60 5.02 4.09 19.62
N LYS A 61 3.75 4.27 19.96
CA LYS A 61 2.94 3.34 20.75
C LYS A 61 2.24 2.35 19.83
N ALA A 62 2.77 1.14 19.76
CA ALA A 62 2.17 0.04 19.01
C ALA A 62 1.15 -0.71 19.88
N THR A 63 -0.07 -0.89 19.37
CA THR A 63 -1.16 -1.60 20.02
C THR A 63 -1.53 -2.84 19.23
N PHE A 64 -1.58 -3.98 19.92
CA PHE A 64 -1.85 -5.28 19.31
C PHE A 64 -3.01 -5.99 20.02
N HIS A 65 -3.65 -6.90 19.30
CA HIS A 65 -4.57 -7.89 19.83
C HIS A 65 -3.98 -9.29 19.65
N ALA A 66 -3.76 -9.99 20.76
CA ALA A 66 -3.49 -11.43 20.72
C ALA A 66 -4.81 -12.20 20.73
N SER A 67 -5.00 -13.17 19.84
CA SER A 67 -6.18 -14.00 19.79
C SER A 67 -5.83 -15.49 19.99
N ALA A 68 -6.60 -16.16 20.86
CA ALA A 68 -6.56 -17.59 21.06
C ALA A 68 -7.88 -18.21 20.60
N TYR A 69 -7.84 -19.47 20.18
CA TYR A 69 -9.05 -20.22 19.86
C TYR A 69 -9.80 -20.54 21.16
N GLY A 70 -11.05 -20.17 21.24
CA GLY A 70 -11.93 -20.54 22.33
C GLY A 70 -13.02 -21.49 21.86
N ILE A 71 -13.53 -22.36 22.73
CA ILE A 71 -14.56 -23.35 22.38
C ILE A 71 -15.85 -22.70 21.86
N LEU A 72 -16.22 -21.53 22.37
CA LEU A 72 -17.43 -20.81 21.98
C LEU A 72 -17.16 -19.48 21.30
N ARG A 73 -16.09 -18.79 21.68
CA ARG A 73 -15.68 -17.48 21.11
C ARG A 73 -14.17 -17.31 21.18
N PRO A 74 -13.55 -16.64 20.21
CA PRO A 74 -12.13 -16.26 20.33
C PRO A 74 -11.92 -15.38 21.57
N LYS A 75 -10.83 -15.62 22.29
CA LYS A 75 -10.40 -14.77 23.41
C LYS A 75 -9.38 -13.78 22.89
N TYR A 76 -9.58 -12.50 23.19
CA TYR A 76 -8.69 -11.43 22.80
C TYR A 76 -7.99 -10.84 24.02
N THR A 77 -6.69 -10.57 23.87
CA THR A 77 -5.90 -9.86 24.88
C THR A 77 -5.22 -8.68 24.18
N ARG A 78 -5.40 -7.49 24.72
CA ARG A 78 -4.74 -6.28 24.20
C ARG A 78 -3.35 -6.16 24.78
N LEU A 79 -2.35 -5.94 23.93
CA LEU A 79 -0.95 -5.78 24.27
C LEU A 79 -0.48 -4.44 23.68
N ALA A 80 0.42 -3.75 24.35
CA ALA A 80 0.98 -2.50 23.84
C ALA A 80 2.47 -2.39 24.22
N ALA A 81 3.22 -1.73 23.36
CA ALA A 81 4.60 -1.37 23.59
C ALA A 81 4.89 0.02 23.02
N VAL A 82 5.93 0.67 23.52
CA VAL A 82 6.38 1.98 23.06
C VAL A 82 7.81 1.87 22.58
N SER A 83 8.13 2.44 21.42
CA SER A 83 9.47 2.39 20.86
C SER A 83 10.45 3.29 21.62
N GLY A 84 11.67 2.80 21.78
CA GLY A 84 12.79 3.56 22.32
C GLY A 84 13.42 4.52 21.29
N ALA A 85 14.51 5.16 21.68
CA ALA A 85 15.24 6.11 20.82
C ALA A 85 15.81 5.46 19.54
N ASP A 86 16.04 4.16 19.55
CA ASP A 86 16.43 3.36 18.39
C ASP A 86 15.25 2.87 17.54
N GLY A 87 14.03 3.30 17.89
CA GLY A 87 12.77 2.88 17.25
C GLY A 87 12.31 1.48 17.62
N ARG A 88 13.08 0.70 18.41
CA ARG A 88 12.76 -0.69 18.75
C ARG A 88 11.75 -0.77 19.89
N PHE A 89 10.90 -1.79 19.83
CA PHE A 89 9.97 -2.14 20.91
C PHE A 89 9.79 -3.65 21.00
N GLU A 90 9.41 -4.11 22.18
CA GLU A 90 9.26 -5.53 22.49
C GLU A 90 7.92 -5.80 23.19
N ILE A 91 7.31 -6.92 22.88
CA ILE A 91 6.11 -7.42 23.57
C ILE A 91 6.42 -8.80 24.13
N HIS A 92 6.16 -8.97 25.42
CA HIS A 92 6.38 -10.22 26.12
C HIS A 92 5.17 -10.63 26.94
N GLY A 93 5.03 -11.92 27.20
CA GLY A 93 4.04 -12.48 28.13
C GLY A 93 2.62 -12.58 27.61
N GLY A 94 2.36 -12.22 26.36
CA GLY A 94 1.09 -12.51 25.70
C GLY A 94 0.93 -14.01 25.43
N LYS A 95 -0.33 -14.46 25.29
CA LYS A 95 -0.66 -15.83 24.85
C LYS A 95 -1.70 -15.75 23.73
N GLY A 96 -1.52 -16.55 22.68
CA GLY A 96 -2.46 -16.64 21.57
C GLY A 96 -1.93 -17.42 20.38
N ALA A 97 -2.79 -17.68 19.43
CA ALA A 97 -2.47 -18.30 18.14
C ALA A 97 -2.09 -17.25 17.09
N ARG A 98 -2.59 -16.03 17.26
CA ARG A 98 -2.35 -14.91 16.34
C ARG A 98 -2.12 -13.61 17.10
N LEU A 99 -1.26 -12.77 16.56
CA LEU A 99 -1.05 -11.40 16.99
C LEU A 99 -1.43 -10.48 15.84
N TYR A 100 -2.28 -9.52 16.09
CA TYR A 100 -2.73 -8.55 15.08
C TYR A 100 -2.43 -7.14 15.54
N LEU A 101 -1.73 -6.36 14.73
CA LEU A 101 -1.46 -4.96 14.98
C LEU A 101 -2.73 -4.13 14.69
N GLU A 102 -3.27 -3.52 15.72
CA GLU A 102 -4.40 -2.60 15.62
C GLU A 102 -3.95 -1.26 15.03
N ASP A 103 -2.96 -0.63 15.67
CA ASP A 103 -2.44 0.68 15.26
C ASP A 103 -1.06 0.96 15.83
N ILE A 104 -0.37 1.97 15.27
CA ILE A 104 0.82 2.59 15.84
C ILE A 104 0.58 4.10 15.92
N GLU A 105 0.47 4.62 17.14
CA GLU A 105 0.25 6.05 17.42
C GLU A 105 1.59 6.72 17.75
N CYS A 106 1.92 7.81 17.05
CA CYS A 106 3.06 8.65 17.38
C CYS A 106 2.76 10.10 17.00
N HIS A 107 3.05 11.04 17.92
CA HIS A 107 2.84 12.46 17.65
C HIS A 107 3.67 12.94 16.46
N GLY A 108 3.06 13.60 15.50
CA GLY A 108 3.72 14.08 14.29
C GLY A 108 3.95 13.00 13.22
N TYR A 109 3.37 11.80 13.40
CA TYR A 109 3.45 10.71 12.43
C TYR A 109 2.07 10.12 12.12
N ASP A 110 1.93 9.54 10.94
CA ASP A 110 0.85 8.64 10.55
C ASP A 110 1.37 7.22 10.44
N PHE A 111 0.49 6.24 10.64
CA PHE A 111 0.77 4.84 10.37
C PHE A 111 -0.05 4.37 9.15
N PRO A 112 0.52 4.39 7.94
CA PRO A 112 -0.16 3.93 6.72
C PRO A 112 -0.41 2.43 6.78
N ARG A 113 -1.55 1.99 6.25
CA ARG A 113 -1.87 0.55 6.15
C ARG A 113 -1.02 -0.17 5.11
N GLU A 114 -0.70 0.54 4.03
CA GLU A 114 0.07 0.02 2.91
C GLU A 114 1.54 -0.18 3.30
N GLY A 115 2.10 -1.32 2.87
CA GLY A 115 3.50 -1.64 3.13
C GLY A 115 3.81 -2.17 4.55
N ASN A 116 2.79 -2.27 5.43
CA ASN A 116 2.97 -2.76 6.80
C ASN A 116 2.25 -4.09 7.01
N THR A 117 2.99 -5.10 7.47
CA THR A 117 2.40 -6.37 7.90
C THR A 117 1.67 -6.18 9.23
N ARG A 118 0.40 -6.57 9.30
CA ARG A 118 -0.43 -6.40 10.50
C ARG A 118 -0.78 -7.69 11.22
N GLY A 119 -0.68 -8.83 10.57
CA GLY A 119 -1.04 -10.12 11.11
C GLY A 119 0.14 -11.06 11.25
N PHE A 120 0.30 -11.69 12.42
CA PHE A 120 1.38 -12.61 12.73
C PHE A 120 0.78 -13.88 13.34
N THR A 121 1.05 -15.03 12.72
CA THR A 121 0.56 -16.32 13.17
C THR A 121 1.61 -17.01 14.02
N TYR A 122 1.23 -17.41 15.24
CA TYR A 122 2.05 -18.19 16.17
C TYR A 122 1.65 -19.64 16.26
N ASP A 123 0.51 -20.00 15.67
CA ASP A 123 -0.03 -21.34 15.67
C ASP A 123 0.95 -22.34 15.04
N LEU A 124 1.23 -23.41 15.78
CA LEU A 124 2.18 -24.46 15.38
C LEU A 124 1.72 -25.26 14.16
N ALA A 125 0.43 -25.23 13.83
CA ALA A 125 -0.11 -25.89 12.65
C ALA A 125 0.33 -25.22 11.32
N TYR A 126 0.82 -23.97 11.38
CA TYR A 126 1.25 -23.24 10.19
C TYR A 126 2.77 -23.30 10.00
N VAL A 127 3.20 -23.72 8.82
CA VAL A 127 4.63 -23.77 8.44
C VAL A 127 5.26 -22.37 8.43
N GLU A 128 4.53 -21.38 7.92
CA GLU A 128 4.93 -19.97 7.81
C GLU A 128 4.60 -19.15 9.06
N ARG A 129 4.68 -19.77 10.25
CA ARG A 129 4.42 -19.05 11.49
C ARG A 129 5.51 -17.99 11.76
N HIS A 130 5.10 -16.92 12.42
CA HIS A 130 6.02 -15.89 12.90
C HIS A 130 7.00 -16.47 13.93
N ARG A 131 8.28 -16.23 13.70
CA ARG A 131 9.36 -16.59 14.63
C ARG A 131 9.95 -15.30 15.19
N PRO A 132 9.79 -15.04 16.50
CA PRO A 132 10.36 -13.83 17.09
C PRO A 132 11.88 -13.82 16.92
N ASP A 133 12.41 -12.74 16.36
CA ASP A 133 13.83 -12.54 16.17
C ASP A 133 14.20 -11.10 16.58
N LYS A 134 14.98 -10.99 17.64
CA LYS A 134 15.40 -9.69 18.18
C LYS A 134 16.42 -9.00 17.28
N GLU A 135 17.24 -9.77 16.60
CA GLU A 135 18.26 -9.22 15.68
C GLU A 135 17.62 -8.74 14.37
N ASN A 136 16.54 -9.40 13.93
CA ASN A 136 15.79 -9.04 12.73
C ASN A 136 14.33 -8.70 13.08
N PRO A 137 14.07 -7.56 13.77
CA PRO A 137 12.73 -7.17 14.17
C PRO A 137 11.84 -6.85 12.96
N VAL A 138 10.54 -6.98 13.14
CA VAL A 138 9.56 -6.58 12.14
C VAL A 138 9.61 -5.06 11.95
N VAL A 139 9.79 -4.62 10.73
CA VAL A 139 9.87 -3.19 10.40
C VAL A 139 8.48 -2.62 10.16
N PHE A 140 8.16 -1.54 10.86
CA PHE A 140 6.95 -0.74 10.68
C PHE A 140 7.32 0.64 10.14
N HIS A 141 6.76 0.96 8.99
CA HIS A 141 6.99 2.23 8.33
C HIS A 141 5.93 3.24 8.77
N LEU A 142 6.37 4.24 9.54
CA LEU A 142 5.58 5.41 9.87
C LEU A 142 5.90 6.52 8.86
N ARG A 143 4.97 7.46 8.73
CA ARG A 143 5.16 8.63 7.92
C ARG A 143 5.20 9.86 8.80
N LYS A 144 6.32 10.58 8.80
CA LYS A 144 6.42 11.88 9.43
C LYS A 144 5.50 12.85 8.68
N LYS A 145 4.56 13.48 9.42
CA LYS A 145 3.66 14.48 8.85
C LYS A 145 4.46 15.70 8.41
N HIS A 146 4.16 16.17 7.21
CA HIS A 146 4.76 17.40 6.68
C HIS A 146 3.94 18.61 7.10
N THR A 147 4.61 19.77 7.19
CA THR A 147 3.93 21.06 7.40
C THR A 147 3.27 21.59 6.13
N GLU A 148 3.47 20.92 5.00
CA GLU A 148 3.00 21.34 3.67
C GLU A 148 1.88 20.47 3.11
N ALA A 149 1.08 19.83 3.94
CA ALA A 149 -0.09 19.10 3.46
C ALA A 149 -1.05 20.05 2.73
N VAL A 150 -1.65 19.56 1.67
CA VAL A 150 -2.52 20.32 0.77
C VAL A 150 -3.75 19.48 0.41
N VAL A 151 -4.80 20.13 -0.07
CA VAL A 151 -5.95 19.41 -0.64
C VAL A 151 -5.59 18.98 -2.05
N LEU A 152 -5.39 17.69 -2.24
CA LEU A 152 -5.09 17.11 -3.54
C LEU A 152 -6.38 16.87 -4.34
N LEU A 153 -6.30 17.07 -5.66
CA LEU A 153 -7.32 16.54 -6.54
C LEU A 153 -7.25 15.03 -6.50
N ASN A 154 -8.31 14.40 -5.99
CA ASN A 154 -8.42 12.96 -5.89
C ASN A 154 -9.41 12.45 -6.93
N SER A 155 -8.98 11.50 -7.75
CA SER A 155 -9.82 10.87 -8.75
C SER A 155 -9.41 9.39 -8.92
N ARG A 156 -10.16 8.67 -9.74
CA ARG A 156 -9.80 7.33 -10.21
C ARG A 156 -9.59 7.36 -11.70
N ALA A 157 -8.56 6.64 -12.15
CA ALA A 157 -8.27 6.40 -13.54
C ALA A 157 -8.28 4.90 -13.80
N SER A 158 -8.76 4.51 -14.97
CA SER A 158 -8.66 3.13 -15.44
C SER A 158 -7.94 3.14 -16.78
N ILE A 159 -6.93 2.30 -16.92
CA ILE A 159 -6.25 2.04 -18.19
C ILE A 159 -6.79 0.70 -18.69
N LEU A 160 -7.45 0.71 -19.83
CA LEU A 160 -7.99 -0.48 -20.48
C LEU A 160 -7.48 -0.56 -21.91
N LEU A 161 -6.67 -1.56 -22.19
CA LEU A 161 -6.20 -1.91 -23.52
C LEU A 161 -6.74 -3.29 -23.90
N SER A 162 -7.36 -3.42 -25.05
CA SER A 162 -8.07 -4.64 -25.44
C SER A 162 -7.50 -5.27 -26.71
N ALA A 163 -7.33 -6.61 -26.67
CA ALA A 163 -7.14 -7.42 -27.89
C ALA A 163 -8.46 -7.48 -28.70
N PRO A 164 -8.46 -7.83 -30.00
CA PRO A 164 -7.35 -8.44 -30.74
C PRO A 164 -6.39 -7.45 -31.43
N LYS A 165 -6.46 -6.16 -31.15
CA LYS A 165 -5.54 -5.20 -31.77
C LYS A 165 -4.14 -5.44 -31.21
N ASN A 166 -3.17 -5.66 -32.09
CA ASN A 166 -1.76 -5.81 -31.69
C ASN A 166 -1.22 -4.52 -31.05
N ILE A 167 -1.81 -3.37 -31.37
CA ILE A 167 -1.50 -2.06 -30.79
C ILE A 167 -2.80 -1.45 -30.31
N SER A 168 -2.88 -1.13 -29.05
CA SER A 168 -3.96 -0.35 -28.41
C SER A 168 -3.42 0.98 -27.94
N TRP A 169 -4.28 1.98 -27.91
CA TRP A 169 -3.90 3.33 -27.51
C TRP A 169 -4.92 3.92 -26.54
N PHE A 170 -4.44 4.68 -25.54
CA PHE A 170 -5.24 5.36 -24.55
C PHE A 170 -4.59 6.70 -24.19
N GLY A 171 -5.35 7.77 -24.09
CA GLY A 171 -4.89 9.09 -23.67
C GLY A 171 -5.71 9.66 -22.54
N TRP A 172 -5.12 10.52 -21.70
CA TRP A 172 -5.76 11.05 -20.52
C TRP A 172 -5.44 12.54 -20.28
N ASP A 173 -6.48 13.32 -19.94
CA ASP A 173 -6.35 14.66 -19.33
C ASP A 173 -6.62 14.55 -17.84
N VAL A 174 -5.57 14.71 -17.04
CA VAL A 174 -5.64 14.55 -15.59
C VAL A 174 -6.51 15.62 -14.92
N ALA A 175 -6.57 16.84 -15.49
CA ALA A 175 -7.35 17.94 -14.92
C ALA A 175 -8.86 17.77 -15.10
N SER A 176 -9.27 17.25 -16.27
CA SER A 176 -10.68 17.06 -16.60
C SER A 176 -11.18 15.63 -16.35
N CYS A 177 -10.28 14.71 -16.01
CA CYS A 177 -10.54 13.27 -15.94
C CYS A 177 -11.16 12.75 -17.26
N ARG A 178 -10.67 13.24 -18.40
CA ARG A 178 -11.16 12.86 -19.72
C ARG A 178 -10.23 11.88 -20.40
N GLU A 179 -10.84 10.86 -20.96
CA GLU A 179 -10.16 9.78 -21.68
C GLU A 179 -10.31 9.93 -23.19
N TRP A 180 -9.31 9.45 -23.93
CA TRP A 180 -9.37 9.23 -25.38
C TRP A 180 -8.93 7.80 -25.69
N THR A 181 -9.69 7.15 -26.53
CA THR A 181 -9.42 5.77 -26.98
C THR A 181 -8.84 5.71 -28.40
N ALA A 182 -8.60 6.87 -29.00
CA ALA A 182 -8.00 7.00 -30.32
C ALA A 182 -7.02 8.19 -30.34
N PRO A 183 -5.96 8.18 -31.16
CA PRO A 183 -4.94 9.21 -31.23
C PRO A 183 -5.42 10.51 -31.93
N ALA A 184 -6.70 10.87 -31.80
CA ALA A 184 -7.24 12.12 -32.27
C ALA A 184 -6.71 13.31 -31.48
N ALA A 185 -6.57 14.47 -32.10
CA ALA A 185 -6.20 15.69 -31.38
C ALA A 185 -7.23 16.00 -30.30
N PRO A 186 -6.82 16.45 -29.10
CA PRO A 186 -7.74 16.85 -28.06
C PRO A 186 -8.55 18.06 -28.53
N GLU A 187 -9.82 18.13 -28.10
CA GLU A 187 -10.67 19.29 -28.33
C GLU A 187 -10.10 20.54 -27.67
N PRO A 188 -10.45 21.76 -28.14
CA PRO A 188 -9.98 23.00 -27.51
C PRO A 188 -10.27 23.04 -26.00
N GLY A 189 -9.28 23.38 -25.20
CA GLY A 189 -9.37 23.46 -23.73
C GLY A 189 -9.12 22.15 -22.99
N TYR A 190 -8.81 21.07 -23.70
CA TYR A 190 -8.37 19.80 -23.13
C TYR A 190 -6.91 19.53 -23.48
N PHE A 191 -6.22 18.83 -22.59
CA PHE A 191 -4.83 18.42 -22.76
C PHE A 191 -4.76 16.90 -22.67
N ARG A 192 -3.84 16.34 -23.39
CA ARG A 192 -3.48 14.94 -23.23
C ARG A 192 -2.18 14.92 -22.42
N ASP A 193 -2.29 14.71 -21.13
CA ASP A 193 -1.15 14.74 -20.22
C ASP A 193 -0.21 13.55 -20.47
N TYR A 194 -0.77 12.38 -20.78
CA TYR A 194 0.00 11.20 -21.17
C TYR A 194 -0.79 10.31 -22.13
N GLU A 195 -0.06 9.43 -22.78
CA GLU A 195 -0.57 8.39 -23.67
C GLU A 195 -0.05 7.03 -23.21
N VAL A 196 -0.88 6.01 -23.35
CA VAL A 196 -0.48 4.63 -23.13
C VAL A 196 -0.70 3.87 -24.43
N THR A 197 0.35 3.23 -24.92
CA THR A 197 0.26 2.27 -26.02
C THR A 197 0.54 0.88 -25.48
N GLY A 198 -0.18 -0.10 -26.01
CA GLY A 198 -0.01 -1.51 -25.66
C GLY A 198 0.22 -2.35 -26.88
N GLU A 199 1.25 -3.16 -26.85
CA GLU A 199 1.56 -4.18 -27.85
C GLU A 199 1.32 -5.56 -27.28
N HIS A 200 0.58 -6.40 -28.00
CA HIS A 200 0.24 -7.74 -27.60
C HIS A 200 1.04 -8.78 -28.39
N ASP A 201 1.85 -9.59 -27.72
CA ASP A 201 2.54 -10.74 -28.28
C ASP A 201 1.83 -12.03 -27.82
N ALA A 202 0.96 -12.56 -28.69
CA ALA A 202 0.20 -13.75 -28.38
C ALA A 202 1.05 -15.02 -28.25
N GLU A 203 2.18 -15.09 -28.98
CA GLU A 203 3.09 -16.26 -28.92
C GLU A 203 3.83 -16.31 -27.59
N LYS A 204 4.31 -15.17 -27.12
CA LYS A 204 4.98 -15.05 -25.80
C LYS A 204 4.01 -14.95 -24.63
N LYS A 205 2.71 -14.76 -24.92
CA LYS A 205 1.67 -14.52 -23.90
C LYS A 205 1.99 -13.32 -23.01
N GLU A 206 2.38 -12.22 -23.64
CA GLU A 206 2.77 -11.00 -22.95
C GLU A 206 2.20 -9.74 -23.59
N TRP A 207 2.12 -8.69 -22.78
CA TRP A 207 1.82 -7.33 -23.18
C TRP A 207 2.99 -6.43 -22.86
N THR A 208 3.32 -5.55 -23.80
CA THR A 208 4.27 -4.46 -23.59
C THR A 208 3.51 -3.14 -23.59
N LEU A 209 3.55 -2.41 -22.48
CA LEU A 209 2.91 -1.10 -22.34
C LEU A 209 3.96 -0.02 -22.33
N THR A 210 3.74 1.02 -23.12
CA THR A 210 4.56 2.24 -23.10
C THR A 210 3.70 3.41 -22.64
N ILE A 211 4.09 4.05 -21.55
CA ILE A 211 3.48 5.28 -21.02
C ILE A 211 4.34 6.44 -21.46
N LYS A 212 3.81 7.32 -22.27
CA LYS A 212 4.51 8.49 -22.80
C LYS A 212 3.87 9.77 -22.30
N MET A 213 4.69 10.68 -21.78
CA MET A 213 4.26 11.97 -21.26
C MET A 213 4.31 13.06 -22.32
N ASN A 214 3.25 13.87 -22.39
CA ASN A 214 3.14 15.00 -23.28
C ASN A 214 3.49 16.30 -22.53
N GLY A 215 4.20 17.20 -23.18
CA GLY A 215 4.75 18.45 -22.64
C GLY A 215 6.27 18.39 -22.53
N GLU A 216 6.95 19.51 -22.71
CA GLU A 216 8.41 19.55 -22.76
C GLU A 216 9.06 19.15 -21.45
N GLN A 217 8.52 19.66 -20.33
CA GLN A 217 9.01 19.35 -18.97
C GLN A 217 8.28 18.18 -18.30
N ALA A 218 7.26 17.62 -18.94
CA ALA A 218 6.52 16.48 -18.39
C ALA A 218 7.38 15.21 -18.32
N GLY A 219 7.08 14.35 -17.39
CA GLY A 219 7.80 13.08 -17.24
C GLY A 219 7.11 12.13 -16.26
N VAL A 220 7.52 10.87 -16.32
CA VAL A 220 7.04 9.77 -15.48
C VAL A 220 8.19 9.09 -14.77
N LEU A 221 7.96 8.70 -13.51
CA LEU A 221 8.88 7.93 -12.69
C LEU A 221 8.12 6.81 -12.00
N MET A 222 8.63 5.59 -12.06
CA MET A 222 8.05 4.44 -11.38
C MET A 222 8.74 4.18 -10.05
N SER A 223 7.99 3.75 -9.05
CA SER A 223 8.54 3.38 -7.74
C SER A 223 7.72 2.29 -7.08
N ASP A 224 8.40 1.36 -6.41
CA ASP A 224 7.76 0.40 -5.49
C ASP A 224 7.45 1.02 -4.13
N LYS A 225 8.03 2.20 -3.85
CA LYS A 225 7.87 2.91 -2.59
C LYS A 225 6.80 3.98 -2.72
N LEU A 226 5.90 4.01 -1.75
CA LEU A 226 4.97 5.10 -1.58
C LEU A 226 5.72 6.34 -1.05
N LEU A 227 5.81 7.37 -1.89
CA LEU A 227 6.43 8.64 -1.53
C LEU A 227 5.33 9.70 -1.37
N TYR A 228 5.43 10.48 -0.32
CA TYR A 228 4.50 11.57 -0.02
C TYR A 228 4.98 12.93 -0.54
N GLU A 229 6.16 12.93 -1.11
CA GLU A 229 6.72 14.04 -1.88
C GLU A 229 7.17 13.51 -3.24
N ALA A 230 6.73 14.16 -4.30
CA ALA A 230 7.15 13.81 -5.65
C ALA A 230 8.67 13.97 -5.78
N PRO A 231 9.39 13.00 -6.35
CA PRO A 231 10.83 13.12 -6.58
C PRO A 231 11.19 14.42 -7.31
N ALA A 232 12.33 15.02 -6.97
CA ALA A 232 12.78 16.24 -7.65
C ALA A 232 13.31 15.95 -9.06
N VAL A 233 13.88 14.76 -9.26
CA VAL A 233 14.59 14.33 -10.47
C VAL A 233 14.29 12.86 -10.78
N GLY A 234 14.76 12.38 -11.91
CA GLY A 234 14.63 10.97 -12.30
C GLY A 234 13.44 10.69 -13.21
N TYR A 235 12.72 11.71 -13.65
CA TYR A 235 11.61 11.58 -14.58
C TYR A 235 12.11 11.30 -16.00
N ALA A 236 11.56 10.25 -16.62
CA ALA A 236 11.74 9.93 -18.03
C ALA A 236 10.55 10.45 -18.86
N LYS A 237 10.76 10.70 -20.13
CA LYS A 237 9.67 11.07 -21.08
C LYS A 237 8.71 9.92 -21.29
N GLU A 238 9.21 8.71 -21.23
CA GLU A 238 8.43 7.49 -21.40
C GLU A 238 9.01 6.37 -20.53
N VAL A 239 8.15 5.41 -20.20
CA VAL A 239 8.51 4.17 -19.53
C VAL A 239 7.81 3.01 -20.22
N THR A 240 8.50 1.89 -20.35
CA THR A 240 7.98 0.68 -20.95
C THR A 240 7.94 -0.43 -19.91
N LEU A 241 6.84 -1.18 -19.89
CA LEU A 241 6.56 -2.27 -18.97
C LEU A 241 6.13 -3.49 -19.76
N THR A 242 6.69 -4.66 -19.44
CA THR A 242 6.28 -5.94 -20.04
C THR A 242 5.67 -6.83 -18.97
N PHE A 243 4.52 -7.41 -19.26
CA PHE A 243 3.76 -8.29 -18.38
C PHE A 243 3.41 -9.59 -19.08
N LYS A 244 3.61 -10.71 -18.42
CA LYS A 244 3.05 -12.00 -18.85
C LYS A 244 1.63 -12.15 -18.37
N TYR A 245 0.86 -13.03 -19.03
CA TYR A 245 -0.47 -13.36 -18.57
C TYR A 245 -0.46 -13.86 -17.13
N SER A 246 -1.44 -13.46 -16.35
CA SER A 246 -1.58 -13.79 -14.93
C SER A 246 -0.51 -13.19 -14.00
N ASP A 247 0.42 -12.40 -14.51
CA ASP A 247 1.34 -11.65 -13.65
C ASP A 247 0.54 -10.64 -12.82
N LYS A 248 0.93 -10.53 -11.55
CA LYS A 248 0.52 -9.37 -10.76
C LYS A 248 1.33 -8.17 -11.26
N PRO A 249 0.69 -7.03 -11.56
CA PRO A 249 1.44 -5.86 -11.97
C PRO A 249 2.52 -5.53 -10.93
N PRO A 250 3.80 -5.48 -11.31
CA PRO A 250 4.87 -5.10 -10.39
C PRO A 250 4.80 -3.62 -10.05
N LEU A 251 4.04 -2.87 -10.83
CA LEU A 251 3.87 -1.44 -10.68
C LEU A 251 2.97 -1.13 -9.50
N LYS A 252 3.48 -0.38 -8.52
CA LYS A 252 2.71 0.09 -7.37
C LYS A 252 2.37 1.56 -7.48
N HIS A 253 3.36 2.38 -7.84
CA HIS A 253 3.20 3.83 -7.88
C HIS A 253 3.87 4.43 -9.12
N LEU A 254 3.13 5.34 -9.79
CA LEU A 254 3.66 6.21 -10.83
C LEU A 254 3.65 7.63 -10.33
N TYR A 255 4.79 8.30 -10.38
CA TYR A 255 4.92 9.73 -10.11
C TYR A 255 5.01 10.45 -11.44
N LEU A 256 4.15 11.41 -11.65
CA LEU A 256 4.08 12.18 -12.88
C LEU A 256 4.43 13.64 -12.60
N ARG A 257 5.24 14.21 -13.46
CA ARG A 257 5.37 15.65 -13.61
C ARG A 257 4.56 16.03 -14.85
N LEU A 258 3.49 16.77 -14.62
CA LEU A 258 2.47 17.06 -15.63
C LEU A 258 2.78 18.41 -16.27
N ARG A 259 2.61 18.48 -17.59
CA ARG A 259 2.67 19.70 -18.38
C ARG A 259 3.96 20.49 -18.20
N ASP A 260 4.06 21.64 -18.83
CA ASP A 260 5.25 22.48 -18.76
C ASP A 260 5.29 23.35 -17.50
N CYS A 261 4.18 23.49 -16.79
CA CYS A 261 4.13 24.17 -15.50
C CYS A 261 4.67 23.36 -14.31
N GLY A 262 4.92 22.05 -14.48
CA GLY A 262 5.56 21.23 -13.45
C GLY A 262 4.66 20.86 -12.27
N MET A 263 3.36 20.67 -12.49
CA MET A 263 2.47 20.06 -11.49
C MET A 263 2.84 18.60 -11.26
N TYR A 264 2.61 18.10 -10.06
CA TYR A 264 2.94 16.74 -9.69
C TYR A 264 1.69 15.91 -9.42
N ALA A 265 1.73 14.64 -9.83
CA ALA A 265 0.69 13.66 -9.53
C ALA A 265 1.30 12.34 -9.11
N ARG A 266 0.51 11.53 -8.38
CA ARG A 266 0.79 10.16 -8.06
C ARG A 266 -0.37 9.29 -8.47
N PHE A 267 -0.06 8.20 -9.14
CA PHE A 267 -1.00 7.13 -9.47
C PHE A 267 -0.64 5.93 -8.62
N ASP A 268 -1.56 5.54 -7.75
CA ASP A 268 -1.45 4.34 -6.94
C ASP A 268 -2.26 3.23 -7.61
N VAL A 269 -1.59 2.19 -8.09
CA VAL A 269 -2.26 1.05 -8.75
C VAL A 269 -2.95 0.20 -7.68
N GLU A 270 -4.28 0.22 -7.68
CA GLU A 270 -5.10 -0.53 -6.71
C GLU A 270 -5.36 -1.96 -7.19
N HIS A 271 -5.68 -2.09 -8.47
CA HIS A 271 -6.00 -3.38 -9.09
C HIS A 271 -5.41 -3.44 -10.49
N GLY A 272 -5.00 -4.64 -10.90
CA GLY A 272 -4.53 -4.88 -12.26
C GLY A 272 -4.79 -6.32 -12.69
N HIS A 273 -5.06 -6.48 -13.97
CA HIS A 273 -5.24 -7.78 -14.62
C HIS A 273 -4.64 -7.76 -16.01
N VAL A 274 -3.89 -8.82 -16.32
CA VAL A 274 -3.27 -9.04 -17.63
C VAL A 274 -3.72 -10.39 -18.16
N SER A 275 -4.30 -10.41 -19.36
CA SER A 275 -4.82 -11.62 -20.01
C SER A 275 -4.61 -11.55 -21.52
N GLU A 276 -4.96 -12.63 -22.22
CA GLU A 276 -5.02 -12.64 -23.68
C GLU A 276 -5.97 -11.60 -24.27
N ASN A 277 -7.03 -11.24 -23.54
CA ASN A 277 -8.04 -10.31 -23.98
C ASN A 277 -7.69 -8.84 -23.74
N GLY A 278 -6.68 -8.56 -22.93
CA GLY A 278 -6.25 -7.20 -22.64
C GLY A 278 -5.55 -7.00 -21.33
N VAL A 279 -5.23 -5.73 -21.08
CA VAL A 279 -4.62 -5.23 -19.86
C VAL A 279 -5.56 -4.21 -19.23
N PHE A 280 -5.82 -4.38 -17.94
CA PHE A 280 -6.61 -3.45 -17.14
C PHE A 280 -5.85 -3.04 -15.91
N PHE A 281 -5.80 -1.74 -15.62
CA PHE A 281 -5.32 -1.18 -14.36
C PHE A 281 -6.33 -0.17 -13.84
N SER A 282 -6.66 -0.26 -12.55
CA SER A 282 -7.39 0.77 -11.82
C SER A 282 -6.43 1.48 -10.88
N CYS A 283 -6.39 2.78 -10.96
CA CYS A 283 -5.47 3.62 -10.20
C CYS A 283 -6.24 4.70 -9.42
N LYS A 284 -5.83 4.91 -8.16
CA LYS A 284 -6.13 6.15 -7.46
C LYS A 284 -5.17 7.22 -7.95
N VAL A 285 -5.69 8.39 -8.28
CA VAL A 285 -4.92 9.51 -8.82
C VAL A 285 -4.98 10.67 -7.85
N LEU A 286 -3.82 11.13 -7.40
CA LEU A 286 -3.66 12.31 -6.55
C LEU A 286 -2.87 13.36 -7.31
N VAL A 287 -3.40 14.58 -7.45
CA VAL A 287 -2.73 15.67 -8.16
C VAL A 287 -2.56 16.87 -7.25
N ASN A 288 -1.34 17.39 -7.18
CA ASN A 288 -1.05 18.66 -6.54
C ASN A 288 -1.06 19.81 -7.55
N PRO A 289 -2.08 20.67 -7.53
CA PRO A 289 -2.21 21.78 -8.47
C PRO A 289 -1.51 23.07 -8.00
N TYR A 290 -0.81 23.05 -6.85
CA TYR A 290 -0.31 24.27 -6.18
C TYR A 290 1.18 24.55 -6.40
N GLY A 291 1.84 23.77 -7.24
CA GLY A 291 3.24 23.96 -7.59
C GLY A 291 4.24 23.42 -6.58
N SER A 292 3.80 22.83 -5.49
CA SER A 292 4.68 22.08 -4.58
C SER A 292 4.76 20.61 -4.97
N ARG A 293 5.79 19.92 -4.47
CA ARG A 293 5.94 18.46 -4.69
C ARG A 293 5.18 17.61 -3.68
N SER A 294 4.51 18.23 -2.71
CA SER A 294 3.75 17.48 -1.70
C SER A 294 2.63 16.69 -2.35
N LEU A 295 2.58 15.38 -2.06
CA LEU A 295 1.52 14.45 -2.41
C LEU A 295 0.83 13.93 -1.15
N GLU A 296 0.82 14.76 -0.13
CA GLU A 296 0.19 14.53 1.17
C GLU A 296 -1.14 15.27 1.23
N ASP A 297 -2.21 14.51 1.34
CA ASP A 297 -3.57 15.04 1.29
C ASP A 297 -4.10 15.39 2.67
N LEU A 298 -4.75 16.54 2.80
CA LEU A 298 -5.50 16.90 4.00
C LEU A 298 -6.81 16.12 4.05
N VAL A 299 -7.14 15.60 5.23
CA VAL A 299 -8.34 14.81 5.43
C VAL A 299 -9.50 15.72 5.81
N TYR A 300 -10.61 15.54 5.12
CA TYR A 300 -11.89 16.19 5.41
C TYR A 300 -12.46 15.76 6.77
N VAL A 301 -12.91 16.72 7.58
CA VAL A 301 -13.43 16.48 8.95
C VAL A 301 -14.97 16.44 9.00
N GLY A 302 -15.66 16.41 7.89
CA GLY A 302 -17.08 16.04 7.87
C GLY A 302 -18.08 17.14 8.26
N SER A 303 -17.75 18.43 8.09
CA SER A 303 -18.73 19.51 8.15
C SER A 303 -19.13 19.96 6.73
N ASP A 304 -20.36 20.41 6.54
CA ASP A 304 -20.84 20.93 5.26
C ASP A 304 -19.95 22.08 4.75
N GLU A 305 -19.53 22.97 5.67
CA GLU A 305 -18.62 24.07 5.36
C GLU A 305 -17.27 23.60 4.79
N SER A 306 -16.67 22.57 5.39
CA SER A 306 -15.41 22.00 4.88
C SER A 306 -15.60 21.35 3.52
N GLY A 307 -16.76 20.73 3.26
CA GLY A 307 -17.10 20.18 1.94
C GLY A 307 -17.18 21.26 0.86
N GLU A 308 -17.77 22.40 1.16
CA GLU A 308 -17.83 23.53 0.23
C GLU A 308 -16.44 24.11 -0.08
N LEU A 309 -15.57 24.23 0.94
CA LEU A 309 -14.19 24.66 0.76
C LEU A 309 -13.42 23.73 -0.18
N ILE A 310 -13.55 22.42 0.00
CA ILE A 310 -12.90 21.42 -0.87
C ILE A 310 -13.41 21.54 -2.31
N LEU A 311 -14.73 21.64 -2.49
CA LEU A 311 -15.32 21.80 -3.82
C LEU A 311 -14.86 23.08 -4.52
N LYS A 312 -14.70 24.17 -3.77
CA LYS A 312 -14.14 25.42 -4.29
C LYS A 312 -12.70 25.23 -4.73
N CYS A 313 -11.85 24.61 -3.90
CA CYS A 313 -10.46 24.27 -4.26
C CYS A 313 -10.40 23.46 -5.53
N PHE A 314 -11.23 22.43 -5.68
CA PHE A 314 -11.25 21.59 -6.86
C PHE A 314 -11.65 22.36 -8.13
N LYS A 315 -12.63 23.25 -8.04
CA LYS A 315 -13.04 24.10 -9.17
C LYS A 315 -11.91 25.04 -9.60
N GLU A 316 -11.29 25.73 -8.64
CA GLU A 316 -10.17 26.63 -8.89
C GLU A 316 -8.94 25.88 -9.43
N ALA A 317 -8.61 24.73 -8.87
CA ALA A 317 -7.52 23.89 -9.31
C ALA A 317 -7.72 23.41 -10.75
N ARG A 318 -8.89 22.89 -11.10
CA ARG A 318 -9.21 22.44 -12.47
C ARG A 318 -9.16 23.60 -13.47
N LYS A 319 -9.64 24.79 -13.07
CA LYS A 319 -9.52 25.99 -13.90
C LYS A 319 -8.06 26.35 -14.15
N ALA A 320 -7.26 26.43 -13.10
CA ALA A 320 -5.84 26.75 -13.19
C ALA A 320 -5.08 25.74 -14.05
N MET A 321 -5.34 24.45 -13.88
CA MET A 321 -4.74 23.40 -14.70
C MET A 321 -5.10 23.54 -16.20
N LYS A 322 -6.34 23.92 -16.54
CA LYS A 322 -6.73 24.19 -17.92
C LYS A 322 -5.98 25.41 -18.49
N GLU A 323 -5.69 26.38 -17.66
CA GLU A 323 -4.92 27.58 -18.03
C GLU A 323 -3.40 27.35 -17.92
N GLN A 324 -2.94 26.13 -17.67
CA GLN A 324 -1.54 25.71 -17.50
C GLN A 324 -0.77 26.55 -16.45
N ARG A 325 -1.45 26.91 -15.38
CA ARG A 325 -0.85 27.63 -14.23
C ARG A 325 -1.14 26.92 -12.94
N PHE A 326 -0.41 27.27 -11.90
CA PHE A 326 -0.71 26.78 -10.55
C PHE A 326 -1.99 27.38 -10.01
N ALA A 327 -2.74 26.58 -9.27
CA ALA A 327 -3.86 27.09 -8.50
C ALA A 327 -3.36 27.99 -7.37
N PRO A 328 -4.13 29.02 -6.97
CA PRO A 328 -3.82 29.78 -5.77
C PRO A 328 -3.91 28.84 -4.55
N ARG A 329 -2.88 28.88 -3.70
CA ARG A 329 -2.83 28.07 -2.48
C ARG A 329 -3.81 28.60 -1.45
N PRO A 330 -4.80 27.84 -1.00
CA PRO A 330 -5.69 28.23 0.08
C PRO A 330 -4.97 28.30 1.44
N PRO A 331 -5.54 28.95 2.46
CA PRO A 331 -4.95 29.03 3.79
C PRO A 331 -5.15 27.73 4.59
N PHE A 332 -4.59 26.63 4.12
CA PHE A 332 -4.75 25.30 4.69
C PHE A 332 -4.39 25.21 6.17
N GLU A 333 -3.36 25.94 6.61
CA GLU A 333 -2.92 25.97 8.01
C GLU A 333 -3.99 26.57 8.93
N GLU A 334 -4.71 27.59 8.45
CA GLU A 334 -5.83 28.18 9.18
C GLU A 334 -7.00 27.18 9.27
N TRP A 335 -7.29 26.47 8.18
CA TRP A 335 -8.38 25.48 8.17
C TRP A 335 -8.10 24.29 9.09
N VAL A 336 -6.83 23.90 9.26
CA VAL A 336 -6.43 22.88 10.22
C VAL A 336 -6.58 23.42 11.66
N LYS A 337 -6.15 24.67 11.94
CA LYS A 337 -6.32 25.30 13.25
C LYS A 337 -7.78 25.43 13.65
N ASP A 338 -8.64 25.76 12.69
CA ASP A 338 -10.09 25.88 12.89
C ASP A 338 -10.81 24.53 13.00
N GLY A 339 -10.09 23.41 12.92
CA GLY A 339 -10.66 22.06 12.96
C GLY A 339 -11.48 21.66 11.74
N LYS A 340 -11.40 22.42 10.65
CA LYS A 340 -12.11 22.12 9.38
C LYS A 340 -11.45 21.00 8.61
N MET A 341 -10.15 20.84 8.78
CA MET A 341 -9.33 19.78 8.18
C MET A 341 -8.32 19.25 9.18
N LYS A 342 -7.78 18.07 8.92
CA LYS A 342 -6.70 17.44 9.70
C LYS A 342 -5.66 16.81 8.77
N TYR A 343 -4.43 16.66 9.30
CA TYR A 343 -3.36 15.94 8.64
C TYR A 343 -3.63 14.44 8.64
#